data_5d6202e4289c506c18b083b7cc8950ec
#
_entry.id   5d6202e4289c506c18b083b7cc8950ec
#
_cell.length_a   1.000
_cell.length_b   1.000
_cell.length_c   1.000
_cell.angle_alpha   90.00
_cell.angle_beta   90.00
_cell.angle_gamma   90.00
#
_symmetry.space_group_name_H-M   'P 1'
#
loop_
_entity.id
_entity.type
_entity.pdbx_description
1 polymer ?
#
loop_
_entity_poly.entity_id
_entity_poly.type
_entity_poly.pdbx_seq_one_letter_code
_entity_poly.pdbx_strand_id
1 'polypeptide(L)'
;MGLRDGDGWVDCDCGFRHWGRFGAAGLLLLRRDTPQPQVLLQLRAEWTHGGGTWALPGGAKDSHEDSVTAALREAHEEMGIEVAALTVKHVFSDNHGPWSYDTIIAHSMNDAGAHIANPESTATKWSSIEEVETLNLHPGLKQSWVALKPLTISSLES
;
A
#
# COMPACT_ATOMS: atom_id res chain seq x y z
N MET A 1 -1.67 -22.79 -10.57
CA MET A 1 -2.39 -21.67 -9.96
C MET A 1 -3.21 -20.94 -11.01
N GLY A 2 -4.48 -20.74 -10.74
CA GLY A 2 -5.35 -20.03 -11.67
C GLY A 2 -5.08 -18.54 -11.69
N LEU A 3 -5.59 -17.87 -12.71
CA LEU A 3 -5.57 -16.42 -12.79
C LEU A 3 -6.43 -15.85 -11.65
N ARG A 4 -6.06 -14.69 -11.15
CA ARG A 4 -6.85 -13.96 -10.17
C ARG A 4 -8.01 -13.29 -10.89
N ASP A 5 -9.19 -13.42 -10.32
CA ASP A 5 -10.38 -12.86 -10.95
C ASP A 5 -10.47 -11.33 -10.82
N GLY A 6 -9.66 -10.74 -9.93
CA GLY A 6 -9.59 -9.28 -9.79
C GLY A 6 -8.70 -8.59 -10.81
N ASP A 7 -7.87 -9.33 -11.55
CA ASP A 7 -6.94 -8.74 -12.51
C ASP A 7 -7.70 -8.22 -13.73
N GLY A 8 -7.60 -6.93 -13.97
CA GLY A 8 -8.26 -6.26 -15.09
C GLY A 8 -8.38 -4.77 -14.88
N TRP A 9 -8.73 -4.07 -15.96
CA TRP A 9 -8.89 -2.62 -15.95
C TRP A 9 -10.35 -2.23 -15.71
N VAL A 10 -10.53 -1.12 -15.01
CA VAL A 10 -11.84 -0.49 -14.78
C VAL A 10 -11.79 0.93 -15.35
N ASP A 11 -12.72 1.26 -16.22
CA ASP A 11 -12.90 2.63 -16.69
C ASP A 11 -13.65 3.39 -15.60
N CYS A 12 -13.01 4.44 -15.09
CA CYS A 12 -13.51 5.16 -13.93
C CYS A 12 -14.12 6.51 -14.34
N ASP A 13 -15.15 6.93 -13.62
CA ASP A 13 -15.77 8.24 -13.80
C ASP A 13 -14.83 9.40 -13.50
N CYS A 14 -13.69 9.12 -12.81
CA CYS A 14 -12.66 10.13 -12.53
C CYS A 14 -11.82 10.49 -13.78
N GLY A 15 -12.06 9.84 -14.92
CA GLY A 15 -11.35 10.11 -16.17
C GLY A 15 -10.12 9.24 -16.41
N PHE A 16 -9.80 8.34 -15.50
CA PHE A 16 -8.64 7.45 -15.59
C PHE A 16 -9.08 5.99 -15.58
N ARG A 17 -8.22 5.10 -16.06
CA ARG A 17 -8.38 3.65 -15.90
C ARG A 17 -7.62 3.21 -14.68
N HIS A 18 -8.21 2.28 -13.92
CA HIS A 18 -7.60 1.71 -12.72
C HIS A 18 -7.48 0.21 -12.84
N TRP A 19 -6.40 -0.34 -12.29
CA TRP A 19 -6.18 -1.77 -12.24
C TRP A 19 -6.89 -2.35 -11.02
N GLY A 20 -7.68 -3.39 -11.24
CA GLY A 20 -8.41 -4.09 -10.20
C GLY A 20 -9.91 -4.09 -10.46
N ARG A 21 -10.45 -5.20 -10.97
CA ARG A 21 -11.88 -5.31 -11.34
C ARG A 21 -12.79 -5.11 -10.15
N PHE A 22 -12.35 -5.52 -8.94
CA PHE A 22 -13.10 -5.39 -7.70
C PHE A 22 -12.49 -4.35 -6.76
N GLY A 23 -11.69 -3.43 -7.31
CA GLY A 23 -10.94 -2.45 -6.55
C GLY A 23 -9.53 -2.95 -6.23
N ALA A 24 -8.80 -2.15 -5.48
CA ALA A 24 -7.44 -2.47 -5.06
C ALA A 24 -7.25 -2.11 -3.60
N ALA A 25 -6.21 -2.68 -2.99
CA ALA A 25 -5.87 -2.43 -1.59
C ALA A 25 -4.37 -2.40 -1.40
N GLY A 26 -3.92 -1.58 -0.47
CA GLY A 26 -2.51 -1.46 -0.13
C GLY A 26 -2.29 -1.36 1.36
N LEU A 27 -1.06 -1.59 1.78
CA LEU A 27 -0.67 -1.58 3.19
C LEU A 27 0.20 -0.36 3.50
N LEU A 28 -0.26 0.47 4.44
CA LEU A 28 0.57 1.48 5.05
C LEU A 28 1.07 0.91 6.38
N LEU A 29 2.28 0.36 6.36
CA LEU A 29 2.88 -0.26 7.53
C LEU A 29 3.76 0.72 8.26
N LEU A 30 3.48 0.90 9.55
CA LEU A 30 4.22 1.79 10.43
C LEU A 30 4.97 0.96 11.46
N ARG A 31 6.30 1.00 11.44
CA ARG A 31 7.09 0.36 12.50
C ARG A 31 7.30 1.32 13.66
N ARG A 32 7.23 0.78 14.88
CA ARG A 32 7.22 1.59 16.09
C ARG A 32 8.39 1.35 17.03
N ASP A 33 9.36 0.54 16.61
CA ASP A 33 10.55 0.21 17.39
C ASP A 33 11.71 1.18 17.19
N THR A 34 11.49 2.24 16.42
CA THR A 34 12.47 3.28 16.12
C THR A 34 12.14 4.56 16.89
N PRO A 35 13.11 5.50 17.06
CA PRO A 35 12.85 6.74 17.79
C PRO A 35 11.65 7.52 17.26
N GLN A 36 11.47 7.53 15.92
CA GLN A 36 10.29 8.07 15.27
C GLN A 36 9.64 6.95 14.46
N PRO A 37 8.30 6.84 14.48
CA PRO A 37 7.61 5.86 13.65
C PRO A 37 7.96 6.03 12.17
N GLN A 38 8.12 4.92 11.46
CA GLN A 38 8.54 4.92 10.06
C GLN A 38 7.55 4.15 9.20
N VAL A 39 7.29 4.69 8.01
CA VAL A 39 6.41 4.10 7.00
C VAL A 39 7.24 3.31 6.00
N LEU A 40 6.77 2.11 5.66
CA LEU A 40 7.42 1.25 4.66
C LEU A 40 7.00 1.66 3.26
N LEU A 41 8.00 1.90 2.41
CA LEU A 41 7.79 2.22 1.00
C LEU A 41 8.64 1.31 0.12
N GLN A 42 8.18 1.08 -1.10
CA GLN A 42 8.93 0.37 -2.12
C GLN A 42 9.15 1.28 -3.34
N LEU A 43 10.33 1.20 -3.94
CA LEU A 43 10.63 1.90 -5.17
C LEU A 43 10.22 1.01 -6.35
N ARG A 44 9.28 1.47 -7.16
CA ARG A 44 8.79 0.73 -8.31
C ARG A 44 9.86 0.70 -9.39
N ALA A 45 10.05 -0.47 -10.01
CA ALA A 45 11.01 -0.65 -11.10
C ALA A 45 10.65 0.27 -12.28
N GLU A 46 11.68 0.77 -12.96
CA GLU A 46 11.53 1.74 -14.06
C GLU A 46 10.61 1.26 -15.19
N TRP A 47 10.58 -0.05 -15.43
CA TRP A 47 9.78 -0.64 -16.53
C TRP A 47 8.30 -0.84 -16.15
N THR A 48 7.91 -0.56 -14.90
CA THR A 48 6.53 -0.73 -14.45
C THR A 48 5.74 0.57 -14.64
N HIS A 49 4.41 0.47 -14.58
CA HIS A 49 3.55 1.65 -14.52
C HIS A 49 3.87 2.43 -13.23
N GLY A 50 4.17 3.73 -13.37
CA GLY A 50 4.62 4.54 -12.25
C GLY A 50 6.05 4.23 -11.84
N GLY A 51 6.88 3.68 -12.72
CA GLY A 51 8.27 3.32 -12.43
C GLY A 51 9.10 4.49 -11.93
N GLY A 52 10.07 4.20 -11.06
CA GLY A 52 10.92 5.22 -10.46
C GLY A 52 10.26 6.00 -9.33
N THR A 53 9.06 5.62 -8.90
CA THR A 53 8.35 6.29 -7.80
C THR A 53 8.25 5.39 -6.58
N TRP A 54 8.13 6.03 -5.41
CA TRP A 54 7.92 5.33 -4.15
C TRP A 54 6.43 5.10 -3.92
N ALA A 55 6.07 3.90 -3.50
CA ALA A 55 4.68 3.49 -3.33
C ALA A 55 4.52 2.57 -2.12
N LEU A 56 3.27 2.41 -1.69
CA LEU A 56 2.92 1.38 -0.72
C LEU A 56 2.83 0.03 -1.43
N PRO A 57 3.14 -1.09 -0.76
CA PRO A 57 2.82 -2.40 -1.32
C PRO A 57 1.31 -2.57 -1.44
N GLY A 58 0.85 -3.13 -2.54
CA GLY A 58 -0.57 -3.33 -2.78
C GLY A 58 -0.87 -3.80 -4.19
N GLY A 59 -2.13 -4.06 -4.46
CA GLY A 59 -2.56 -4.51 -5.78
C GLY A 59 -4.06 -4.79 -5.84
N ALA A 60 -4.47 -5.46 -6.92
CA ALA A 60 -5.86 -5.77 -7.17
C ALA A 60 -6.44 -6.73 -6.13
N LYS A 61 -7.66 -6.44 -5.72
CA LYS A 61 -8.43 -7.30 -4.83
C LYS A 61 -9.19 -8.33 -5.66
N ASP A 62 -9.18 -9.59 -5.23
CA ASP A 62 -9.99 -10.63 -5.85
C ASP A 62 -11.41 -10.61 -5.27
N SER A 63 -12.37 -11.18 -6.01
CA SER A 63 -13.79 -11.08 -5.67
C SER A 63 -14.14 -11.67 -4.30
N HIS A 64 -13.35 -12.65 -3.83
CA HIS A 64 -13.59 -13.35 -2.56
C HIS A 64 -12.85 -12.71 -1.38
N GLU A 65 -12.04 -11.66 -1.63
CA GLU A 65 -11.21 -11.04 -0.60
C GLU A 65 -11.85 -9.76 -0.07
N ASP A 66 -11.70 -9.51 1.24
CA ASP A 66 -11.89 -8.16 1.76
C ASP A 66 -10.59 -7.37 1.56
N SER A 67 -10.63 -6.07 1.82
CA SER A 67 -9.49 -5.19 1.57
C SER A 67 -8.31 -5.50 2.48
N VAL A 68 -8.55 -5.89 3.73
CA VAL A 68 -7.47 -6.24 4.65
C VAL A 68 -6.73 -7.47 4.14
N THR A 69 -7.46 -8.52 3.77
CA THR A 69 -6.87 -9.75 3.23
C THR A 69 -6.05 -9.46 1.99
N ALA A 70 -6.60 -8.67 1.06
CA ALA A 70 -5.91 -8.34 -0.20
C ALA A 70 -4.62 -7.54 0.07
N ALA A 71 -4.69 -6.53 0.92
CA ALA A 71 -3.51 -5.70 1.23
C ALA A 71 -2.40 -6.51 1.88
N LEU A 72 -2.74 -7.39 2.83
CA LEU A 72 -1.75 -8.22 3.51
C LEU A 72 -1.17 -9.27 2.56
N ARG A 73 -1.98 -9.87 1.69
CA ARG A 73 -1.50 -10.82 0.70
C ARG A 73 -0.51 -10.16 -0.26
N GLU A 74 -0.85 -8.99 -0.80
CA GLU A 74 0.02 -8.26 -1.71
C GLU A 74 1.33 -7.85 -1.03
N ALA A 75 1.26 -7.38 0.21
CA ALA A 75 2.46 -7.01 0.96
C ALA A 75 3.38 -8.22 1.18
N HIS A 76 2.82 -9.38 1.46
CA HIS A 76 3.60 -10.61 1.59
C HIS A 76 4.25 -10.99 0.26
N GLU A 77 3.51 -10.93 -0.84
CA GLU A 77 4.03 -11.29 -2.17
C GLU A 77 5.11 -10.33 -2.67
N GLU A 78 4.94 -9.04 -2.44
CA GLU A 78 5.86 -8.02 -2.97
C GLU A 78 7.06 -7.78 -2.07
N MET A 79 6.89 -7.85 -0.76
CA MET A 79 7.92 -7.44 0.20
C MET A 79 8.17 -8.43 1.32
N GLY A 80 7.64 -9.65 1.21
CA GLY A 80 7.90 -10.70 2.20
C GLY A 80 7.37 -10.42 3.60
N ILE A 81 6.43 -9.50 3.76
CA ILE A 81 5.94 -9.06 5.06
C ILE A 81 5.35 -10.23 5.85
N GLU A 82 5.78 -10.36 7.11
CA GLU A 82 5.25 -11.34 8.06
C GLU A 82 3.94 -10.80 8.63
N VAL A 83 2.84 -11.14 7.98
CA VAL A 83 1.53 -10.54 8.30
C VAL A 83 1.05 -10.84 9.71
N ALA A 84 1.49 -11.96 10.31
CA ALA A 84 1.13 -12.31 11.67
C ALA A 84 1.70 -11.35 12.72
N ALA A 85 2.75 -10.58 12.35
CA ALA A 85 3.41 -9.63 13.25
C ALA A 85 2.71 -8.26 13.26
N LEU A 86 1.66 -8.08 12.47
CA LEU A 86 1.01 -6.78 12.28
C LEU A 86 -0.24 -6.63 13.12
N THR A 87 -0.50 -5.39 13.54
CA THR A 87 -1.76 -5.00 14.16
C THR A 87 -2.46 -4.00 13.26
N VAL A 88 -3.60 -4.38 12.69
CA VAL A 88 -4.38 -3.49 11.84
C VAL A 88 -5.08 -2.44 12.71
N LYS A 89 -4.93 -1.17 12.35
CA LYS A 89 -5.47 -0.05 13.13
C LYS A 89 -6.63 0.65 12.43
N HIS A 90 -6.57 0.80 11.10
CA HIS A 90 -7.57 1.59 10.39
C HIS A 90 -7.61 1.20 8.92
N VAL A 91 -8.75 1.43 8.28
CA VAL A 91 -8.93 1.27 6.82
C VAL A 91 -9.42 2.59 6.26
N PHE A 92 -8.68 3.14 5.29
CA PHE A 92 -9.09 4.33 4.56
C PHE A 92 -9.51 3.94 3.14
N SER A 93 -10.75 4.26 2.77
CA SER A 93 -11.27 3.96 1.44
C SER A 93 -11.29 5.21 0.58
N ASP A 94 -10.56 5.18 -0.54
CA ASP A 94 -10.60 6.21 -1.56
C ASP A 94 -11.56 5.74 -2.67
N ASN A 95 -12.82 6.16 -2.57
CA ASN A 95 -13.89 5.67 -3.42
C ASN A 95 -14.05 6.57 -4.64
N HIS A 96 -13.85 5.98 -5.82
CA HIS A 96 -13.99 6.66 -7.11
C HIS A 96 -15.31 6.30 -7.83
N GLY A 97 -16.25 5.63 -7.14
CA GLY A 97 -17.49 5.16 -7.74
C GLY A 97 -17.37 3.71 -8.20
N PRO A 98 -17.08 3.46 -9.49
CA PRO A 98 -16.95 2.08 -10.00
C PRO A 98 -15.68 1.37 -9.51
N TRP A 99 -14.75 2.10 -8.91
CA TRP A 99 -13.49 1.58 -8.42
C TRP A 99 -13.11 2.27 -7.11
N SER A 100 -12.47 1.54 -6.21
CA SER A 100 -11.94 2.12 -4.97
C SER A 100 -10.58 1.53 -4.65
N TYR A 101 -9.77 2.32 -3.93
CA TYR A 101 -8.50 1.89 -3.37
C TYR A 101 -8.58 2.02 -1.85
N ASP A 102 -8.43 0.90 -1.16
CA ASP A 102 -8.47 0.87 0.30
C ASP A 102 -7.06 0.75 0.85
N THR A 103 -6.68 1.67 1.71
CA THR A 103 -5.37 1.64 2.38
C THR A 103 -5.56 1.14 3.81
N ILE A 104 -4.85 0.08 4.14
CA ILE A 104 -4.87 -0.53 5.46
C ILE A 104 -3.72 0.05 6.27
N ILE A 105 -4.01 0.73 7.36
CA ILE A 105 -2.99 1.26 8.27
C ILE A 105 -2.77 0.22 9.36
N ALA A 106 -1.53 -0.27 9.45
CA ALA A 106 -1.14 -1.30 10.41
C ALA A 106 0.17 -0.94 11.09
N HIS A 107 0.38 -1.49 12.27
CA HIS A 107 1.59 -1.27 13.06
C HIS A 107 2.39 -2.55 13.23
N SER A 108 3.71 -2.40 13.31
CA SER A 108 4.65 -3.45 13.65
C SER A 108 5.65 -2.94 14.68
N MET A 109 6.13 -3.82 15.54
CA MET A 109 7.16 -3.50 16.53
C MET A 109 8.56 -3.92 16.05
N ASN A 110 8.69 -4.23 14.74
CA ASN A 110 9.96 -4.56 14.09
C ASN A 110 9.79 -4.31 12.59
N ASP A 111 10.77 -4.74 11.78
CA ASP A 111 10.72 -4.54 10.32
C ASP A 111 9.79 -5.53 9.60
N ALA A 112 9.13 -6.42 10.32
CA ALA A 112 8.21 -7.43 9.77
C ALA A 112 8.84 -8.26 8.63
N GLY A 113 10.17 -8.38 8.59
CA GLY A 113 10.87 -9.13 7.55
C GLY A 113 10.90 -8.45 6.19
N ALA A 114 10.62 -7.16 6.12
CA ALA A 114 10.50 -6.42 4.84
C ALA A 114 11.76 -6.52 3.98
N HIS A 115 11.59 -6.94 2.74
CA HIS A 115 12.65 -7.03 1.73
C HIS A 115 12.01 -7.06 0.35
N ILE A 116 12.82 -6.90 -0.70
CA ILE A 116 12.29 -7.02 -2.07
C ILE A 116 12.09 -8.50 -2.38
N ALA A 117 10.84 -8.89 -2.61
CA ALA A 117 10.46 -10.27 -2.93
C ALA A 117 9.92 -10.42 -4.35
N ASN A 118 9.84 -9.32 -5.12
CA ASN A 118 9.21 -9.28 -6.43
C ASN A 118 10.01 -8.31 -7.32
N PRO A 119 10.31 -8.68 -8.60
CA PRO A 119 11.14 -7.84 -9.48
C PRO A 119 10.48 -6.53 -9.93
N GLU A 120 9.19 -6.33 -9.65
CA GLU A 120 8.52 -5.07 -9.96
C GLU A 120 8.98 -3.92 -9.07
N SER A 121 9.73 -4.22 -8.01
CA SER A 121 10.30 -3.22 -7.11
C SER A 121 11.80 -3.42 -6.99
N THR A 122 12.54 -2.32 -6.82
CA THR A 122 14.01 -2.33 -6.81
C THR A 122 14.62 -1.96 -5.46
N ALA A 123 13.84 -1.36 -4.55
CA ALA A 123 14.34 -0.95 -3.24
C ALA A 123 13.21 -0.85 -2.23
N THR A 124 13.56 -0.98 -0.96
CA THR A 124 12.67 -0.69 0.16
C THR A 124 13.21 0.51 0.93
N LYS A 125 12.32 1.23 1.59
CA LYS A 125 12.72 2.36 2.43
C LYS A 125 11.75 2.49 3.59
N TRP A 126 12.32 2.69 4.78
CA TRP A 126 11.56 3.11 5.95
C TRP A 126 11.74 4.62 6.09
N SER A 127 10.64 5.37 6.01
CA SER A 127 10.68 6.84 6.07
C SER A 127 9.86 7.32 7.25
N SER A 128 10.34 8.37 7.93
CA SER A 128 9.49 9.03 8.91
C SER A 128 8.24 9.57 8.20
N ILE A 129 7.17 9.78 8.97
CA ILE A 129 5.92 10.30 8.41
C ILE A 129 6.16 11.63 7.69
N GLU A 130 7.01 12.47 8.25
CA GLU A 130 7.31 13.78 7.66
C GLU A 130 8.10 13.68 6.35
N GLU A 131 8.98 12.70 6.23
CA GLU A 131 9.80 12.51 5.03
C GLU A 131 9.01 11.97 3.83
N VAL A 132 7.90 11.28 4.07
CA VAL A 132 7.14 10.66 2.97
C VAL A 132 6.80 11.66 1.89
N GLU A 133 6.30 12.83 2.27
CA GLU A 133 5.87 13.86 1.31
C GLU A 133 7.00 14.53 0.56
N THR A 134 8.26 14.32 0.98
CA THR A 134 9.44 14.86 0.29
C THR A 134 9.94 13.95 -0.82
N LEU A 135 9.45 12.72 -0.87
CA LEU A 135 9.90 11.73 -1.83
C LEU A 135 9.15 11.84 -3.16
N ASN A 136 9.73 11.25 -4.21
CA ASN A 136 9.07 11.15 -5.50
C ASN A 136 8.02 10.03 -5.40
N LEU A 137 6.83 10.38 -4.94
CA LEU A 137 5.76 9.42 -4.69
C LEU A 137 5.02 9.04 -5.97
N HIS A 138 4.54 7.79 -6.01
CA HIS A 138 3.56 7.38 -7.00
C HIS A 138 2.37 8.35 -6.96
N PRO A 139 1.84 8.80 -8.13
CA PRO A 139 0.78 9.80 -8.16
C PRO A 139 -0.43 9.48 -7.29
N GLY A 140 -0.85 8.22 -7.25
CA GLY A 140 -1.97 7.80 -6.39
C GLY A 140 -1.68 7.99 -4.91
N LEU A 141 -0.48 7.65 -4.47
CA LEU A 141 -0.09 7.84 -3.08
C LEU A 141 0.07 9.33 -2.75
N LYS A 142 0.66 10.10 -3.66
CA LYS A 142 0.83 11.53 -3.48
C LYS A 142 -0.53 12.20 -3.24
N GLN A 143 -1.53 11.83 -4.03
CA GLN A 143 -2.87 12.38 -3.91
C GLN A 143 -3.55 11.96 -2.61
N SER A 144 -3.44 10.68 -2.23
CA SER A 144 -4.11 10.18 -1.03
C SER A 144 -3.39 10.53 0.27
N TRP A 145 -2.10 10.89 0.21
CA TRP A 145 -1.31 11.20 1.40
C TRP A 145 -1.89 12.34 2.24
N VAL A 146 -2.55 13.29 1.59
CA VAL A 146 -3.23 14.42 2.28
C VAL A 146 -4.23 13.87 3.32
N ALA A 147 -4.97 12.83 2.98
CA ALA A 147 -5.92 12.19 3.89
C ALA A 147 -5.25 11.16 4.80
N LEU A 148 -4.27 10.41 4.27
CA LEU A 148 -3.61 9.32 5.00
C LEU A 148 -2.72 9.83 6.13
N LYS A 149 -2.04 10.95 5.94
CA LYS A 149 -1.09 11.47 6.94
C LYS A 149 -1.75 11.70 8.30
N PRO A 150 -2.87 12.47 8.40
CA PRO A 150 -3.51 12.66 9.70
C PRO A 150 -4.06 11.38 10.30
N LEU A 151 -4.56 10.44 9.48
CA LEU A 151 -5.03 9.15 9.97
C LEU A 151 -3.88 8.31 10.51
N THR A 152 -2.73 8.33 9.84
CA THR A 152 -1.53 7.62 10.29
C THR A 152 -1.06 8.16 11.63
N ILE A 153 -0.99 9.48 11.77
CA ILE A 153 -0.62 10.14 13.04
C ILE A 153 -1.61 9.77 14.13
N SER A 154 -2.90 9.85 13.84
CA SER A 154 -3.97 9.51 14.79
C SER A 154 -3.88 8.05 15.26
N SER A 155 -3.49 7.14 14.38
CA SER A 155 -3.37 5.72 14.70
C SER A 155 -2.33 5.45 15.80
N LEU A 156 -1.34 6.35 15.96
CA LEU A 156 -0.29 6.21 16.97
C LEU A 156 -0.83 6.36 18.40
N GLU A 157 -1.97 6.99 18.55
CA GLU A 157 -2.58 7.27 19.86
C GLU A 157 -3.56 6.18 20.31
N SER A 158 -3.81 5.19 19.47
CA SER A 158 -4.76 4.12 19.76
C SER A 158 -4.10 2.84 20.29
#